data_5eb524021c29bbaa1916e8cd8faaf470
#
_entry.id   5eb524021c29bbaa1916e8cd8faaf470
#
_cell.length_a   1.000
_cell.length_b   1.000
_cell.length_c   1.000
_cell.angle_alpha   90.00
_cell.angle_beta   90.00
_cell.angle_gamma   90.00
#
_symmetry.space_group_name_H-M   'P 1'
#
loop_
_entity.id
_entity.type
_entity.pdbx_description
1 polymer ?
#
loop_
_entity_poly.entity_id
_entity_poly.type
_entity_poly.pdbx_seq_one_letter_code
_entity_poly.pdbx_strand_id
1 'polypeptide(L)'
;GKVFLIQDSLKTTPWKLQGDTKNIGEYTCYKATLERKVDSDIFSDEASKDTQTVTAWYTPQIPVSNGPEEFQGLPGLILELSYDSQTILCSKVLLNPTKQVTIKEPTSGTTVTQKEFDTIMAKKMKEMESQYDREDSDGQSFKIEIRN
;
A
#
# COMPACT_ATOMS: atom_id res chain seq x y z
N GLY A 1 4.69 -8.13 20.93
CA GLY A 1 4.02 -8.40 19.65
C GLY A 1 4.83 -9.39 18.81
N LYS A 2 4.16 -10.13 17.95
CA LYS A 2 4.84 -11.00 16.98
C LYS A 2 5.37 -10.17 15.83
N VAL A 3 6.60 -10.46 15.40
CA VAL A 3 7.23 -9.85 14.22
C VAL A 3 7.06 -10.80 13.04
N PHE A 4 6.59 -10.30 11.91
CA PHE A 4 6.44 -11.03 10.66
C PHE A 4 7.40 -10.48 9.61
N LEU A 5 7.97 -11.38 8.81
CA LEU A 5 8.74 -11.05 7.62
C LEU A 5 7.89 -11.39 6.41
N ILE A 6 7.46 -10.37 5.67
CA ILE A 6 6.67 -10.58 4.46
C ILE A 6 7.63 -10.83 3.30
N GLN A 7 7.53 -12.02 2.71
CA GLN A 7 8.28 -12.39 1.52
C GLN A 7 7.29 -12.80 0.43
N ASP A 8 7.27 -12.02 -0.64
CA ASP A 8 6.36 -12.26 -1.76
C ASP A 8 7.04 -11.95 -3.10
N SER A 9 6.48 -12.48 -4.18
CA SER A 9 6.92 -12.16 -5.53
C SER A 9 6.36 -10.82 -5.99
N LEU A 10 7.16 -10.10 -6.79
CA LEU A 10 6.71 -8.86 -7.41
C LEU A 10 5.62 -9.14 -8.44
N LYS A 11 4.48 -8.46 -8.29
CA LYS A 11 3.35 -8.60 -9.21
C LYS A 11 3.57 -7.75 -10.46
N THR A 12 3.18 -8.30 -11.62
CA THR A 12 3.13 -7.52 -12.86
C THR A 12 2.00 -6.52 -12.79
N THR A 13 2.30 -5.25 -13.04
CA THR A 13 1.32 -4.17 -13.02
C THR A 13 0.86 -3.86 -14.45
N PRO A 14 -0.45 -3.94 -14.77
CA PRO A 14 -0.95 -3.71 -16.12
C PRO A 14 -1.09 -2.23 -16.45
N TRP A 15 0.02 -1.55 -16.65
CA TRP A 15 0.06 -0.15 -17.04
C TRP A 15 -0.45 0.09 -18.46
N LYS A 16 -1.23 1.15 -18.64
CA LYS A 16 -1.60 1.71 -19.94
C LYS A 16 -0.70 2.89 -20.24
N LEU A 17 0.18 2.75 -21.24
CA LEU A 17 1.09 3.82 -21.66
C LEU A 17 0.31 4.90 -22.40
N GLN A 18 0.58 6.16 -22.10
CA GLN A 18 -0.04 7.32 -22.70
C GLN A 18 0.99 8.09 -23.57
N GLY A 19 0.49 8.92 -24.49
CA GLY A 19 1.35 9.76 -25.33
C GLY A 19 1.78 11.08 -24.70
N ASP A 20 1.24 11.42 -23.53
CA ASP A 20 1.56 12.67 -22.83
C ASP A 20 2.99 12.67 -22.29
N THR A 21 3.65 13.81 -22.38
CA THR A 21 5.00 14.02 -21.86
C THR A 21 5.07 15.29 -21.02
N LYS A 22 5.95 15.29 -20.03
CA LYS A 22 6.34 16.49 -19.28
C LYS A 22 7.77 16.35 -18.75
N ASN A 23 8.36 17.46 -18.36
CA ASN A 23 9.68 17.45 -17.71
C ASN A 23 9.51 17.47 -16.19
N ILE A 24 10.27 16.61 -15.51
CA ILE A 24 10.45 16.64 -14.05
C ILE A 24 11.95 16.82 -13.80
N GLY A 25 12.33 17.99 -13.31
CA GLY A 25 13.73 18.39 -13.28
C GLY A 25 14.34 18.39 -14.68
N GLU A 26 15.44 17.67 -14.85
CA GLU A 26 16.13 17.50 -16.13
C GLU A 26 15.64 16.31 -16.97
N TYR A 27 14.68 15.54 -16.44
CA TYR A 27 14.19 14.31 -17.07
C TYR A 27 12.92 14.55 -17.86
N THR A 28 12.87 14.03 -19.09
CA THR A 28 11.63 13.91 -19.87
C THR A 28 10.87 12.69 -19.39
N CYS A 29 9.63 12.91 -18.93
CA CYS A 29 8.78 11.88 -18.40
C CYS A 29 7.58 11.61 -19.31
N TYR A 30 7.16 10.35 -19.32
CA TYR A 30 6.01 9.87 -20.05
C TYR A 30 4.93 9.43 -19.07
N LYS A 31 3.68 9.62 -19.46
CA LYS A 31 2.52 9.27 -18.64
C LYS A 31 2.14 7.81 -18.82
N ALA A 32 1.83 7.15 -17.73
CA ALA A 32 1.15 5.87 -17.72
C ALA A 32 0.00 5.89 -16.72
N THR A 33 -1.06 5.15 -16.98
CA THR A 33 -2.21 5.03 -16.10
C THR A 33 -2.48 3.57 -15.76
N LEU A 34 -2.99 3.35 -14.57
CA LEU A 34 -3.40 2.04 -14.07
C LEU A 34 -4.76 2.19 -13.40
N GLU A 35 -5.68 1.30 -13.70
CA GLU A 35 -6.94 1.16 -12.98
C GLU A 35 -6.85 -0.06 -12.06
N ARG A 36 -7.07 0.14 -10.77
CA ARG A 36 -7.15 -0.95 -9.80
C ARG A 36 -8.43 -0.89 -8.98
N LYS A 37 -8.90 -2.04 -8.55
CA LYS A 37 -10.00 -2.12 -7.62
C LYS A 37 -9.45 -2.03 -6.21
N VAL A 38 -9.99 -1.13 -5.43
CA VAL A 38 -9.69 -0.98 -4.00
C VAL A 38 -10.95 -1.26 -3.19
N ASP A 39 -10.79 -1.93 -2.07
CA ASP A 39 -11.89 -2.12 -1.14
C ASP A 39 -12.06 -0.80 -0.37
N SER A 40 -13.19 -0.13 -0.58
CA SER A 40 -13.42 1.22 -0.07
C SER A 40 -13.71 1.30 1.42
N ASP A 41 -14.10 0.17 2.06
CA ASP A 41 -14.38 0.14 3.49
C ASP A 41 -14.15 -1.23 4.11
N ILE A 42 -13.24 -1.27 5.09
CA ILE A 42 -13.04 -2.45 5.94
C ILE A 42 -14.26 -2.67 6.88
N PHE A 43 -15.12 -1.66 7.01
CA PHE A 43 -16.25 -1.61 7.95
C PHE A 43 -17.64 -1.61 7.29
N SER A 44 -17.72 -1.63 5.96
CA SER A 44 -19.01 -1.71 5.28
C SER A 44 -19.33 -3.14 4.86
N ASP A 45 -20.49 -3.63 5.28
CA ASP A 45 -21.05 -4.93 4.85
C ASP A 45 -21.35 -5.00 3.34
N GLU A 46 -21.37 -3.87 2.66
CA GLU A 46 -21.44 -3.76 1.21
C GLU A 46 -20.03 -3.50 0.66
N ALA A 47 -19.38 -4.54 0.15
CA ALA A 47 -18.11 -4.46 -0.56
C ALA A 47 -18.28 -3.67 -1.86
N SER A 48 -18.38 -2.35 -1.79
CA SER A 48 -18.24 -1.48 -2.95
C SER A 48 -16.77 -1.44 -3.34
N LYS A 49 -16.44 -2.14 -4.42
CA LYS A 49 -15.11 -2.08 -5.02
C LYS A 49 -15.05 -0.83 -5.87
N ASP A 50 -14.47 0.22 -5.31
CA ASP A 50 -14.22 1.43 -6.06
C ASP A 50 -13.03 1.24 -7.00
N THR A 51 -13.14 1.83 -8.18
CA THR A 51 -12.03 1.83 -9.15
C THR A 51 -11.16 3.05 -8.88
N GLN A 52 -9.93 2.78 -8.48
CA GLN A 52 -8.91 3.81 -8.29
C GLN A 52 -8.07 3.94 -9.55
N THR A 53 -7.95 5.16 -10.08
CA THR A 53 -7.04 5.47 -11.18
C THR A 53 -5.72 5.99 -10.62
N VAL A 54 -4.65 5.30 -10.95
CA VAL A 54 -3.28 5.70 -10.61
C VAL A 54 -2.63 6.29 -11.85
N THR A 55 -2.01 7.45 -11.73
CA THR A 55 -1.24 8.10 -12.79
C THR A 55 0.22 8.12 -12.40
N ALA A 56 1.08 7.60 -13.27
CA ALA A 56 2.53 7.62 -13.10
C ALA A 56 3.19 8.42 -14.21
N TRP A 57 4.25 9.15 -13.84
CA TRP A 57 5.18 9.79 -14.77
C TRP A 57 6.55 9.17 -14.59
N TYR A 58 7.02 8.50 -15.62
CA TYR A 58 8.27 7.75 -15.61
C TYR A 58 9.23 8.25 -16.66
N THR A 59 10.53 8.09 -16.42
CA THR A 59 11.57 8.47 -17.36
C THR A 59 12.39 7.27 -17.83
N PRO A 60 12.42 7.00 -19.15
CA PRO A 60 13.32 6.00 -19.72
C PRO A 60 14.81 6.35 -19.64
N GLN A 61 15.13 7.62 -19.34
CA GLN A 61 16.51 8.07 -19.14
C GLN A 61 17.18 7.40 -17.93
N ILE A 62 16.35 6.91 -16.99
CA ILE A 62 16.79 6.04 -15.89
C ILE A 62 16.11 4.68 -16.11
N PRO A 63 16.78 3.72 -16.77
CA PRO A 63 16.17 2.49 -17.27
C PRO A 63 16.04 1.41 -16.19
N VAL A 64 15.41 1.75 -15.09
CA VAL A 64 15.06 0.82 -14.00
C VAL A 64 13.55 0.80 -13.82
N SER A 65 12.96 -0.38 -13.74
CA SER A 65 11.50 -0.58 -13.65
C SER A 65 10.98 -0.42 -12.22
N ASN A 66 11.46 0.58 -11.50
CA ASN A 66 11.15 0.82 -10.09
C ASN A 66 10.29 2.07 -9.92
N GLY A 67 9.64 2.16 -8.76
CA GLY A 67 8.83 3.29 -8.38
C GLY A 67 8.51 3.29 -6.88
N PRO A 68 7.76 4.28 -6.40
CA PRO A 68 7.35 4.33 -5.01
C PRO A 68 6.31 3.25 -4.70
N GLU A 69 6.28 2.83 -3.43
CA GLU A 69 5.37 1.81 -2.91
C GLU A 69 5.45 0.49 -3.71
N GLU A 70 4.32 -0.10 -4.05
CA GLU A 70 4.25 -1.32 -4.86
C GLU A 70 4.26 -1.05 -6.38
N PHE A 71 4.32 0.20 -6.80
CA PHE A 71 4.21 0.57 -8.21
C PHE A 71 5.53 0.46 -8.95
N GLN A 72 5.56 -0.43 -9.93
CA GLN A 72 6.73 -0.76 -10.73
C GLN A 72 6.33 -1.31 -12.10
N GLY A 73 7.31 -1.69 -12.92
CA GLY A 73 7.06 -2.39 -14.18
C GLY A 73 6.93 -1.48 -15.40
N LEU A 74 7.17 -0.18 -15.25
CA LEU A 74 7.30 0.74 -16.38
C LEU A 74 8.72 0.69 -16.97
N PRO A 75 8.90 1.06 -18.25
CA PRO A 75 10.22 1.04 -18.90
C PRO A 75 11.07 2.27 -18.50
N GLY A 76 11.17 2.54 -17.22
CA GLY A 76 11.89 3.64 -16.62
C GLY A 76 11.45 3.92 -15.18
N LEU A 77 12.26 4.70 -14.47
CA LEU A 77 11.98 5.07 -13.08
C LEU A 77 10.77 5.99 -12.99
N ILE A 78 9.84 5.69 -12.10
CA ILE A 78 8.70 6.54 -11.78
C ILE A 78 9.19 7.70 -10.92
N LEU A 79 9.05 8.93 -11.44
CA LEU A 79 9.41 10.17 -10.74
C LEU A 79 8.23 10.87 -10.08
N GLU A 80 7.02 10.61 -10.55
CA GLU A 80 5.79 11.11 -9.94
C GLU A 80 4.70 10.07 -10.03
N LEU A 81 3.97 9.91 -8.95
CA LEU A 81 2.83 9.00 -8.84
C LEU A 81 1.66 9.73 -8.17
N SER A 82 0.49 9.65 -8.76
CA SER A 82 -0.72 10.29 -8.23
C SER A 82 -1.89 9.32 -8.25
N TYR A 83 -2.63 9.27 -7.16
CA TYR A 83 -3.90 8.57 -7.03
C TYR A 83 -4.76 9.26 -5.97
N ASP A 84 -6.06 9.32 -6.20
CA ASP A 84 -7.01 10.06 -5.35
C ASP A 84 -6.54 11.49 -5.07
N SER A 85 -6.38 11.85 -3.81
CA SER A 85 -5.86 13.16 -3.38
C SER A 85 -4.37 13.17 -3.05
N GLN A 86 -3.66 12.06 -3.31
CA GLN A 86 -2.25 11.91 -2.98
C GLN A 86 -1.37 12.06 -4.21
N THR A 87 -0.23 12.70 -4.02
CA THR A 87 0.84 12.78 -5.02
C THR A 87 2.18 12.56 -4.36
N ILE A 88 2.93 11.60 -4.89
CA ILE A 88 4.29 11.28 -4.48
C ILE A 88 5.23 11.78 -5.57
N LEU A 89 6.12 12.70 -5.23
CA LEU A 89 7.08 13.30 -6.16
C LEU A 89 8.50 12.97 -5.74
N CYS A 90 9.29 12.47 -6.68
CA CYS A 90 10.72 12.25 -6.45
C CYS A 90 11.45 13.61 -6.34
N SER A 91 12.09 13.84 -5.20
CA SER A 91 12.81 15.08 -4.93
C SER A 91 14.31 14.99 -5.28
N LYS A 92 14.86 13.77 -5.31
CA LYS A 92 16.28 13.56 -5.56
C LYS A 92 16.56 12.16 -6.08
N VAL A 93 17.41 12.06 -7.09
CA VAL A 93 17.97 10.80 -7.60
C VAL A 93 19.48 10.87 -7.52
N LEU A 94 20.10 9.86 -6.96
CA LEU A 94 21.57 9.68 -6.97
C LEU A 94 21.90 8.49 -7.86
N LEU A 95 22.49 8.78 -9.00
CA LEU A 95 23.03 7.77 -9.92
C LEU A 95 24.50 7.52 -9.57
N ASN A 96 24.85 6.24 -9.44
CA ASN A 96 26.22 5.81 -9.14
C ASN A 96 26.86 6.58 -7.95
N PRO A 97 26.27 6.48 -6.74
CA PRO A 97 26.81 7.20 -5.58
C PRO A 97 28.25 6.75 -5.29
N THR A 98 29.13 7.68 -4.96
CA THR A 98 30.53 7.39 -4.60
C THR A 98 30.64 6.54 -3.34
N LYS A 99 29.67 6.67 -2.43
CA LYS A 99 29.56 5.81 -1.25
C LYS A 99 28.59 4.67 -1.56
N GLN A 100 29.09 3.44 -1.50
CA GLN A 100 28.26 2.27 -1.73
C GLN A 100 27.13 2.19 -0.68
N VAL A 101 25.87 2.10 -1.16
CA VAL A 101 24.70 1.89 -0.33
C VAL A 101 24.48 0.40 -0.19
N THR A 102 24.54 -0.11 1.03
CA THR A 102 24.24 -1.53 1.31
C THR A 102 22.78 -1.66 1.75
N ILE A 103 22.00 -2.38 0.97
CA ILE A 103 20.62 -2.75 1.33
C ILE A 103 20.71 -4.10 2.01
N LYS A 104 20.29 -4.15 3.30
CA LYS A 104 20.27 -5.40 4.07
C LYS A 104 18.83 -5.94 4.07
N GLU A 105 18.71 -7.21 3.72
CA GLU A 105 17.46 -7.95 3.86
C GLU A 105 17.11 -8.12 5.34
N PRO A 106 15.85 -7.85 5.76
CA PRO A 106 15.40 -8.18 7.11
C PRO A 106 15.46 -9.68 7.35
N THR A 107 15.99 -10.10 8.51
CA THR A 107 16.17 -11.53 8.84
C THR A 107 15.35 -11.99 10.04
N SER A 108 14.69 -11.06 10.73
CA SER A 108 13.92 -11.35 11.93
C SER A 108 12.43 -11.39 11.67
N GLY A 109 11.75 -12.41 12.20
CA GLY A 109 10.31 -12.58 12.12
C GLY A 109 9.91 -13.92 11.53
N THR A 110 8.62 -14.24 11.65
CA THR A 110 8.03 -15.40 10.98
C THR A 110 7.79 -15.04 9.50
N THR A 111 8.41 -15.78 8.60
CA THR A 111 8.25 -15.56 7.14
C THR A 111 6.85 -15.96 6.70
N VAL A 112 6.14 -15.04 6.07
CA VAL A 112 4.79 -15.22 5.53
C VAL A 112 4.67 -14.48 4.20
N THR A 113 3.73 -14.91 3.36
CA THR A 113 3.31 -14.14 2.18
C THR A 113 2.41 -12.97 2.60
N GLN A 114 2.23 -11.98 1.72
CA GLN A 114 1.30 -10.87 1.99
C GLN A 114 -0.11 -11.39 2.29
N LYS A 115 -0.60 -12.35 1.50
CA LYS A 115 -1.92 -12.97 1.69
C LYS A 115 -2.08 -13.66 3.05
N GLU A 116 -1.05 -14.38 3.49
CA GLU A 116 -1.04 -15.03 4.82
C GLU A 116 -1.04 -13.98 5.93
N PHE A 117 -0.25 -12.92 5.79
CA PHE A 117 -0.23 -11.81 6.74
C PHE A 117 -1.60 -11.14 6.85
N ASP A 118 -2.25 -10.82 5.72
CA ASP A 118 -3.58 -10.22 5.68
C ASP A 118 -4.63 -11.12 6.37
N THR A 119 -4.54 -12.43 6.16
CA THR A 119 -5.41 -13.42 6.82
C THR A 119 -5.20 -13.44 8.34
N ILE A 120 -3.95 -13.40 8.79
CA ILE A 120 -3.60 -13.37 10.22
C ILE A 120 -4.11 -12.09 10.87
N MET A 121 -3.95 -10.95 10.19
CA MET A 121 -4.42 -9.66 10.68
C MET A 121 -5.93 -9.59 10.77
N ALA A 122 -6.66 -10.05 9.74
CA ALA A 122 -8.12 -10.12 9.74
C ALA A 122 -8.67 -10.99 10.89
N LYS A 123 -8.03 -12.15 11.13
CA LYS A 123 -8.40 -13.02 12.24
C LYS A 123 -8.19 -12.34 13.60
N LYS A 124 -7.06 -11.66 13.79
CA LYS A 124 -6.77 -10.94 15.04
C LYS A 124 -7.73 -9.78 15.29
N MET A 125 -8.08 -9.03 14.25
CA MET A 125 -9.07 -7.96 14.37
C MET A 125 -10.42 -8.50 14.82
N LYS A 126 -10.87 -9.60 14.22
CA LYS A 126 -12.13 -10.27 14.60
C LYS A 126 -12.10 -10.83 16.03
N GLU A 127 -10.96 -11.36 16.48
CA GLU A 127 -10.78 -11.83 17.86
C GLU A 127 -10.85 -10.67 18.87
N MET A 128 -10.24 -9.52 18.53
CA MET A 128 -10.30 -8.32 19.38
C MET A 128 -11.72 -7.76 19.46
N GLU A 129 -12.43 -7.66 18.34
CA GLU A 129 -13.83 -7.22 18.30
C GLU A 129 -14.71 -8.11 19.17
N SER A 130 -14.58 -9.42 19.07
CA SER A 130 -15.33 -10.36 19.90
C SER A 130 -14.99 -10.31 21.40
N GLN A 131 -13.81 -9.80 21.77
CA GLN A 131 -13.45 -9.56 23.18
C GLN A 131 -14.12 -8.30 23.71
N TYR A 132 -14.18 -7.22 22.92
CA TYR A 132 -14.90 -6.00 23.29
C TYR A 132 -16.40 -6.25 23.52
N ASP A 133 -17.04 -7.02 22.64
CA ASP A 133 -18.45 -7.38 22.77
C ASP A 133 -18.75 -8.23 24.02
N ARG A 134 -17.77 -9.00 24.51
CA ARG A 134 -17.92 -9.77 25.75
C ARG A 134 -17.75 -8.91 26.98
N GLU A 135 -16.86 -7.93 26.98
CA GLU A 135 -16.68 -6.99 28.10
C GLU A 135 -17.89 -6.07 28.26
N ASP A 136 -18.52 -5.63 27.15
CA ASP A 136 -19.76 -4.83 27.20
C ASP A 136 -20.99 -5.64 27.65
N SER A 137 -21.02 -6.95 27.42
CA SER A 137 -22.12 -7.81 27.88
C SER A 137 -22.04 -8.19 29.36
N ASP A 138 -20.89 -8.03 30.01
CA ASP A 138 -20.69 -8.23 31.46
C ASP A 138 -20.88 -6.95 32.27
N GLY A 139 -21.21 -5.82 31.60
CA GLY A 139 -21.57 -4.55 32.19
C GLY A 139 -22.91 -4.64 32.91
N GLN A 140 -22.82 -4.81 34.20
CA GLN A 140 -23.87 -4.88 35.21
C GLN A 140 -25.13 -4.09 34.83
N SER A 141 -26.27 -4.80 34.68
CA SER A 141 -27.56 -4.19 34.78
C SER A 141 -27.78 -3.70 36.22
N PHE A 142 -27.56 -2.40 36.46
CA PHE A 142 -27.96 -1.77 37.70
C PHE A 142 -29.49 -1.75 37.73
N LYS A 143 -30.07 -2.63 38.50
CA LYS A 143 -31.48 -2.55 38.88
C LYS A 143 -31.63 -1.44 39.90
N ILE A 144 -32.15 -0.29 39.50
CA ILE A 144 -32.58 0.75 40.41
C ILE A 144 -34.00 0.34 40.92
N GLU A 145 -34.08 -0.19 42.14
CA GLU A 145 -35.36 -0.30 42.86
C GLU A 145 -35.72 1.03 43.45
N ILE A 146 -36.74 1.69 42.89
CA ILE A 146 -37.39 2.84 43.49
C ILE A 146 -38.41 2.31 44.48
N ARG A 147 -38.11 2.44 45.78
CA ARG A 147 -39.11 2.27 46.85
C ARG A 147 -39.91 3.53 47.04
N ASN A 148 -41.25 3.47 46.87
CA ASN A 148 -42.17 4.45 47.38
C ASN A 148 -42.36 4.25 48.90
#